data_7be0ed0ea7a66596338ef36ffe03bc0c
#
_entry.id   7be0ed0ea7a66596338ef36ffe03bc0c
#
_cell.length_a   1.000
_cell.length_b   1.000
_cell.length_c   1.000
_cell.angle_alpha   90.00
_cell.angle_beta   90.00
_cell.angle_gamma   90.00
#
_symmetry.space_group_name_H-M   'P 1'
#
loop_
_entity.id
_entity.type
_entity.pdbx_description
1 polymer ?
#
loop_
_entity_poly.entity_id
_entity_poly.type
_entity_poly.pdbx_seq_one_letter_code
_entity_poly.pdbx_strand_id
1 'polypeptide(L)'
;LEVTFEKRDLSRGVGPVLESKPDLVTAAAFFDLVSSDFIRSFVGSVVEARAAFLTVLTYNGISQWAPRHPLDQSIISAFHHHQATDKGFGPASGPTAPAHLADQFKINGYIVSEGDSPWRLNDSHAQLIADLRAGHVAAARDTKLIDADTATKWGALDRTGGVIGHTDTFAVPGG
;
A
#
# COMPACT_ATOMS: atom_id res chain seq x y z
N LEU A 1 -9.55 18.17 -22.36
CA LEU A 1 -8.67 17.22 -21.69
C LEU A 1 -8.42 16.07 -22.66
N GLU A 2 -7.18 15.80 -22.99
CA GLU A 2 -6.76 14.61 -23.76
C GLU A 2 -6.23 13.57 -22.77
N VAL A 3 -6.67 12.32 -22.92
CA VAL A 3 -6.25 11.20 -22.07
C VAL A 3 -5.74 10.09 -22.99
N THR A 4 -4.51 9.64 -22.73
CA THR A 4 -3.90 8.51 -23.43
C THR A 4 -3.64 7.38 -22.46
N PHE A 5 -3.77 6.13 -22.93
CA PHE A 5 -3.47 4.94 -22.13
C PHE A 5 -2.30 4.18 -22.76
N GLU A 6 -1.33 3.86 -21.93
CA GLU A 6 -0.17 3.09 -22.36
C GLU A 6 0.05 1.89 -21.43
N LYS A 7 0.21 0.70 -22.02
CA LYS A 7 0.54 -0.51 -21.24
C LYS A 7 2.04 -0.62 -21.09
N ARG A 8 2.54 -0.56 -19.86
CA ARG A 8 3.96 -0.67 -19.51
C ARG A 8 4.19 -1.70 -18.40
N ASP A 9 5.33 -2.37 -18.46
CA ASP A 9 5.83 -3.20 -17.37
C ASP A 9 6.70 -2.34 -16.46
N LEU A 10 6.13 -1.92 -15.33
CA LEU A 10 6.80 -1.04 -14.37
C LEU A 10 7.95 -1.72 -13.62
N SER A 11 8.03 -3.04 -13.60
CA SER A 11 9.15 -3.76 -12.97
C SER A 11 10.50 -3.44 -13.63
N ARG A 12 10.46 -2.96 -14.87
CA ARG A 12 11.63 -2.50 -15.63
C ARG A 12 12.01 -1.05 -15.40
N GLY A 13 11.32 -0.39 -14.45
CA GLY A 13 11.52 1.01 -14.12
C GLY A 13 10.53 1.95 -14.81
N VAL A 14 10.45 3.17 -14.29
CA VAL A 14 9.50 4.21 -14.75
C VAL A 14 10.16 5.31 -15.57
N GLY A 15 11.50 5.31 -15.71
CA GLY A 15 12.23 6.32 -16.45
C GLY A 15 11.63 6.65 -17.82
N PRO A 16 11.38 5.67 -18.71
CA PRO A 16 10.79 5.93 -20.03
C PRO A 16 9.40 6.58 -19.99
N VAL A 17 8.63 6.40 -18.92
CA VAL A 17 7.33 7.06 -18.75
C VAL A 17 7.52 8.55 -18.41
N LEU A 18 8.62 8.89 -17.75
CA LEU A 18 8.92 10.24 -17.26
C LEU A 18 9.77 11.07 -18.25
N GLU A 19 10.18 10.53 -19.40
CA GLU A 19 10.89 11.25 -20.46
C GLU A 19 10.11 12.48 -20.98
N SER A 20 8.77 12.42 -20.92
CA SER A 20 7.89 13.56 -21.27
C SER A 20 7.97 14.72 -20.27
N LYS A 21 8.69 14.56 -19.15
CA LYS A 21 8.81 15.55 -18.05
C LYS A 21 7.46 16.04 -17.56
N PRO A 22 6.61 15.14 -17.02
CA PRO A 22 5.31 15.54 -16.51
C PRO A 22 5.46 16.50 -15.32
N ASP A 23 4.49 17.41 -15.16
CA ASP A 23 4.44 18.29 -13.97
C ASP A 23 4.11 17.52 -12.71
N LEU A 24 3.31 16.46 -12.82
CA LEU A 24 2.83 15.65 -11.71
C LEU A 24 2.80 14.17 -12.09
N VAL A 25 3.34 13.34 -11.21
CA VAL A 25 3.20 11.88 -11.24
C VAL A 25 2.23 11.45 -10.14
N THR A 26 1.26 10.61 -10.46
CA THR A 26 0.31 10.09 -9.47
C THR A 26 0.30 8.56 -9.42
N ALA A 27 0.03 8.02 -8.25
CA ALA A 27 -0.20 6.60 -8.03
C ALA A 27 -1.30 6.38 -6.98
N ALA A 28 -1.90 5.18 -6.96
CA ALA A 28 -2.87 4.80 -5.93
C ALA A 28 -2.70 3.32 -5.58
N ALA A 29 -2.72 2.97 -4.28
CA ALA A 29 -2.71 1.60 -3.77
C ALA A 29 -1.57 0.72 -4.38
N PHE A 30 -0.36 1.24 -4.47
CA PHE A 30 0.73 0.60 -5.20
C PHE A 30 2.00 0.38 -4.37
N PHE A 31 2.44 1.37 -3.60
CA PHE A 31 3.79 1.35 -3.04
C PHE A 31 4.00 0.34 -1.90
N ASP A 32 2.95 -0.07 -1.23
CA ASP A 32 3.01 -1.17 -0.27
C ASP A 32 3.23 -2.55 -0.91
N LEU A 33 3.04 -2.67 -2.24
CA LEU A 33 3.24 -3.91 -3.02
C LEU A 33 4.64 -4.03 -3.63
N VAL A 34 5.47 -3.00 -3.54
CA VAL A 34 6.79 -2.97 -4.18
C VAL A 34 7.93 -2.95 -3.16
N SER A 35 9.13 -3.32 -3.61
CA SER A 35 10.32 -3.35 -2.74
C SER A 35 10.85 -1.95 -2.42
N SER A 36 11.64 -1.85 -1.35
CA SER A 36 12.36 -0.61 -1.01
C SER A 36 13.34 -0.18 -2.12
N ASP A 37 13.92 -1.14 -2.85
CA ASP A 37 14.80 -0.83 -3.97
C ASP A 37 14.03 -0.24 -5.16
N PHE A 38 12.83 -0.78 -5.43
CA PHE A 38 11.94 -0.17 -6.44
C PHE A 38 11.54 1.25 -6.03
N ILE A 39 11.14 1.49 -4.77
CA ILE A 39 10.80 2.82 -4.25
C ILE A 39 11.97 3.78 -4.47
N ARG A 40 13.20 3.38 -4.15
CA ARG A 40 14.40 4.21 -4.34
C ARG A 40 14.61 4.56 -5.81
N SER A 41 14.53 3.59 -6.70
CA SER A 41 14.68 3.79 -8.15
C SER A 41 13.59 4.68 -8.72
N PHE A 42 12.35 4.45 -8.31
CA PHE A 42 11.19 5.27 -8.69
C PHE A 42 11.38 6.74 -8.30
N VAL A 43 11.72 6.98 -7.02
CA VAL A 43 11.96 8.34 -6.52
C VAL A 43 13.10 9.00 -7.30
N GLY A 44 14.20 8.29 -7.57
CA GLY A 44 15.29 8.79 -8.40
C GLY A 44 14.83 9.29 -9.78
N SER A 45 13.96 8.51 -10.44
CA SER A 45 13.40 8.91 -11.74
C SER A 45 12.47 10.14 -11.66
N VAL A 46 11.65 10.22 -10.60
CA VAL A 46 10.77 11.39 -10.39
C VAL A 46 11.60 12.66 -10.11
N VAL A 47 12.65 12.52 -9.32
CA VAL A 47 13.61 13.61 -8.99
C VAL A 47 14.34 14.10 -10.25
N GLU A 48 14.82 13.18 -11.10
CA GLU A 48 15.46 13.52 -12.38
C GLU A 48 14.51 14.27 -13.31
N ALA A 49 13.24 13.86 -13.36
CA ALA A 49 12.21 14.57 -14.13
C ALA A 49 11.80 15.91 -13.48
N ARG A 50 12.17 16.19 -12.23
CA ARG A 50 11.73 17.32 -11.40
C ARG A 50 10.21 17.42 -11.26
N ALA A 51 9.51 16.31 -11.35
CA ALA A 51 8.07 16.25 -11.26
C ALA A 51 7.59 16.35 -9.80
N ALA A 52 6.42 16.92 -9.56
CA ALA A 52 5.69 16.71 -8.31
C ALA A 52 5.18 15.28 -8.25
N PHE A 53 4.97 14.76 -7.06
CA PHE A 53 4.48 13.40 -6.85
C PHE A 53 3.32 13.37 -5.85
N LEU A 54 2.28 12.62 -6.17
CA LEU A 54 1.15 12.34 -5.27
C LEU A 54 0.85 10.85 -5.28
N THR A 55 0.85 10.22 -4.12
CA THR A 55 0.26 8.88 -3.98
C THR A 55 -0.81 8.88 -2.90
N VAL A 56 -1.83 8.07 -3.14
CA VAL A 56 -2.94 7.87 -2.20
C VAL A 56 -3.12 6.39 -1.90
N LEU A 57 -3.78 6.09 -0.77
CA LEU A 57 -4.13 4.73 -0.38
C LEU A 57 -2.92 3.79 -0.22
N THR A 58 -1.78 4.30 0.22
CA THR A 58 -0.66 3.44 0.58
C THR A 58 -0.91 2.84 1.96
N TYR A 59 -1.06 1.51 2.04
CA TYR A 59 -1.34 0.83 3.30
C TYR A 59 -0.22 1.08 4.33
N ASN A 60 -0.61 1.46 5.56
CA ASN A 60 0.33 1.83 6.63
C ASN A 60 0.38 0.85 7.81
N GLY A 61 -0.21 -0.34 7.65
CA GLY A 61 -0.17 -1.39 8.67
C GLY A 61 -1.35 -1.39 9.64
N ILE A 62 -2.19 -0.38 9.62
CA ILE A 62 -3.35 -0.32 10.51
C ILE A 62 -4.47 -1.17 9.91
N SER A 63 -4.85 -2.23 10.61
CA SER A 63 -6.03 -3.05 10.32
C SER A 63 -6.73 -3.33 11.64
N GLN A 64 -7.92 -2.79 11.81
CA GLN A 64 -8.73 -2.94 13.02
C GLN A 64 -10.12 -3.42 12.67
N TRP A 65 -10.65 -4.34 13.45
CA TRP A 65 -11.93 -4.97 13.21
C TRP A 65 -12.90 -4.70 14.37
N ALA A 66 -14.17 -4.55 14.05
CA ALA A 66 -15.25 -4.39 15.01
C ALA A 66 -16.35 -5.46 14.78
N PRO A 67 -16.80 -6.17 15.85
CA PRO A 67 -16.20 -6.19 17.19
C PRO A 67 -14.78 -6.76 17.20
N ARG A 68 -13.96 -6.38 18.20
CA ARG A 68 -12.59 -6.92 18.38
C ARG A 68 -12.62 -8.39 18.78
N HIS A 69 -11.60 -9.14 18.37
CA HIS A 69 -11.42 -10.53 18.74
C HIS A 69 -9.96 -10.84 19.09
N PRO A 70 -9.68 -11.74 20.05
CA PRO A 70 -8.30 -12.06 20.45
C PRO A 70 -7.40 -12.54 19.32
N LEU A 71 -7.93 -13.16 18.28
CA LEU A 71 -7.17 -13.63 17.11
C LEU A 71 -6.84 -12.52 16.09
N ASP A 72 -7.38 -11.31 16.22
CA ASP A 72 -7.18 -10.24 15.23
C ASP A 72 -5.70 -9.98 14.99
N GLN A 73 -4.91 -9.84 16.06
CA GLN A 73 -3.50 -9.55 15.95
C GLN A 73 -2.72 -10.66 15.22
N SER A 74 -3.02 -11.92 15.47
CA SER A 74 -2.36 -13.05 14.83
C SER A 74 -2.65 -13.11 13.34
N ILE A 75 -3.91 -12.88 12.95
CA ILE A 75 -4.33 -12.84 11.54
C ILE A 75 -3.69 -11.65 10.81
N ILE A 76 -3.67 -10.47 11.43
CA ILE A 76 -3.04 -9.27 10.86
C ILE A 76 -1.53 -9.48 10.70
N SER A 77 -0.86 -10.09 11.67
CA SER A 77 0.56 -10.42 11.55
C SER A 77 0.86 -11.39 10.40
N ALA A 78 0.02 -12.40 10.21
CA ALA A 78 0.14 -13.33 9.08
C ALA A 78 -0.13 -12.60 7.74
N PHE A 79 -1.11 -11.71 7.69
CA PHE A 79 -1.37 -10.87 6.52
C PHE A 79 -0.14 -10.01 6.17
N HIS A 80 0.49 -9.34 7.15
CA HIS A 80 1.70 -8.54 6.92
C HIS A 80 2.86 -9.41 6.41
N HIS A 81 3.02 -10.62 6.95
CA HIS A 81 4.04 -11.55 6.46
C HIS A 81 3.79 -11.95 5.00
N HIS A 82 2.55 -12.27 4.64
CA HIS A 82 2.17 -12.55 3.26
C HIS A 82 2.38 -11.33 2.35
N GLN A 83 2.03 -10.13 2.84
CA GLN A 83 2.21 -8.89 2.08
C GLN A 83 3.68 -8.62 1.75
N ALA A 84 4.61 -8.95 2.65
CA ALA A 84 6.04 -8.79 2.45
C ALA A 84 6.66 -9.73 1.38
N THR A 85 5.90 -10.69 0.83
CA THR A 85 6.38 -11.55 -0.25
C THR A 85 6.53 -10.78 -1.56
N ASP A 86 7.36 -11.30 -2.48
CA ASP A 86 7.57 -10.71 -3.80
C ASP A 86 6.28 -10.72 -4.63
N LYS A 87 5.90 -9.56 -5.16
CA LYS A 87 4.75 -9.33 -6.04
C LYS A 87 5.18 -8.98 -7.48
N GLY A 88 6.43 -9.33 -7.86
CA GLY A 88 7.02 -9.00 -9.15
C GLY A 88 7.95 -7.78 -9.12
N PHE A 89 8.14 -7.18 -7.93
CA PHE A 89 9.00 -6.02 -7.71
C PHE A 89 10.04 -6.26 -6.61
N GLY A 90 10.33 -7.52 -6.27
CA GLY A 90 11.10 -7.92 -5.10
C GLY A 90 10.27 -7.96 -3.82
N PRO A 91 10.87 -8.28 -2.67
CA PRO A 91 10.18 -8.32 -1.38
C PRO A 91 9.48 -6.99 -1.09
N ALA A 92 8.16 -7.03 -0.92
CA ALA A 92 7.36 -5.83 -0.80
C ALA A 92 7.61 -5.08 0.52
N SER A 93 7.59 -3.74 0.47
CA SER A 93 7.78 -2.88 1.64
C SER A 93 6.62 -2.94 2.63
N GLY A 94 5.44 -3.32 2.15
CA GLY A 94 4.25 -3.44 2.99
C GLY A 94 3.97 -2.19 3.82
N PRO A 95 3.70 -2.36 5.14
CA PRO A 95 3.39 -1.24 6.03
C PRO A 95 4.45 -0.14 6.14
N THR A 96 5.69 -0.41 5.74
CA THR A 96 6.79 0.56 5.84
C THR A 96 6.91 1.46 4.59
N ALA A 97 6.16 1.17 3.55
CA ALA A 97 6.23 1.91 2.29
C ALA A 97 6.01 3.43 2.40
N PRO A 98 5.03 3.94 3.19
CA PRO A 98 4.87 5.39 3.35
C PRO A 98 6.13 6.07 3.87
N ALA A 99 6.73 5.53 4.94
CA ALA A 99 7.96 6.08 5.52
C ALA A 99 9.13 6.03 4.52
N HIS A 100 9.29 4.91 3.79
CA HIS A 100 10.33 4.80 2.77
C HIS A 100 10.16 5.84 1.66
N LEU A 101 8.94 6.07 1.17
CA LEU A 101 8.66 7.11 0.17
C LEU A 101 9.05 8.49 0.69
N ALA A 102 8.54 8.86 1.85
CA ALA A 102 8.80 10.16 2.45
C ALA A 102 10.30 10.40 2.66
N ASP A 103 11.01 9.42 3.20
CA ASP A 103 12.46 9.52 3.45
C ASP A 103 13.25 9.65 2.15
N GLN A 104 12.92 8.85 1.12
CA GLN A 104 13.61 8.92 -0.17
C GLN A 104 13.41 10.28 -0.86
N PHE A 105 12.20 10.85 -0.83
CA PHE A 105 11.96 12.19 -1.36
C PHE A 105 12.70 13.27 -0.55
N LYS A 106 12.66 13.22 0.79
CA LYS A 106 13.36 14.18 1.67
C LYS A 106 14.88 14.17 1.43
N ILE A 107 15.49 12.97 1.34
CA ILE A 107 16.93 12.80 1.08
C ILE A 107 17.33 13.45 -0.27
N ASN A 108 16.43 13.43 -1.27
CA ASN A 108 16.64 14.02 -2.58
C ASN A 108 16.17 15.49 -2.67
N GLY A 109 15.98 16.18 -1.55
CA GLY A 109 15.71 17.62 -1.50
C GLY A 109 14.27 18.03 -1.83
N TYR A 110 13.32 17.09 -1.74
CA TYR A 110 11.90 17.40 -1.89
C TYR A 110 11.28 17.82 -0.56
N ILE A 111 10.29 18.70 -0.66
CA ILE A 111 9.39 19.02 0.45
C ILE A 111 8.27 17.99 0.42
N VAL A 112 8.08 17.27 1.54
CA VAL A 112 7.11 16.18 1.66
C VAL A 112 6.04 16.53 2.67
N SER A 113 4.77 16.32 2.28
CA SER A 113 3.60 16.37 3.15
C SER A 113 2.93 15.01 3.16
N GLU A 114 2.54 14.56 4.35
CA GLU A 114 1.86 13.28 4.55
C GLU A 114 0.53 13.51 5.27
N GLY A 115 -0.46 12.67 4.97
CA GLY A 115 -1.76 12.71 5.62
C GLY A 115 -2.38 11.33 5.74
N ASP A 116 -3.07 11.08 6.84
CA ASP A 116 -3.81 9.84 7.03
C ASP A 116 -5.13 9.86 6.24
N SER A 117 -5.38 8.78 5.48
CA SER A 117 -6.60 8.59 4.70
C SER A 117 -7.27 7.23 4.98
N PRO A 118 -7.57 6.90 6.24
CA PRO A 118 -8.07 5.58 6.59
C PRO A 118 -9.48 5.33 6.05
N TRP A 119 -9.73 4.11 5.59
CA TRP A 119 -11.10 3.64 5.41
C TRP A 119 -11.71 3.37 6.79
N ARG A 120 -12.83 4.03 7.07
CA ARG A 120 -13.64 3.83 8.27
C ARG A 120 -14.92 3.08 7.87
N LEU A 121 -14.93 1.79 8.16
CA LEU A 121 -15.97 0.87 7.71
C LEU A 121 -17.06 0.73 8.78
N ASN A 122 -18.29 0.63 8.35
CA ASN A 122 -19.48 0.37 9.16
C ASN A 122 -20.45 -0.54 8.40
N ASP A 123 -21.64 -0.78 8.92
CA ASP A 123 -22.65 -1.68 8.35
C ASP A 123 -23.02 -1.38 6.90
N SER A 124 -22.90 -0.12 6.45
CA SER A 124 -23.15 0.24 5.04
C SER A 124 -22.08 -0.29 4.08
N HIS A 125 -20.96 -0.79 4.60
CA HIS A 125 -19.83 -1.34 3.84
C HIS A 125 -19.73 -2.87 3.95
N ALA A 126 -20.83 -3.56 4.22
CA ALA A 126 -20.85 -5.00 4.53
C ALA A 126 -20.10 -5.87 3.49
N GLN A 127 -20.28 -5.59 2.19
CA GLN A 127 -19.58 -6.32 1.13
C GLN A 127 -18.06 -6.11 1.20
N LEU A 128 -17.60 -4.87 1.35
CA LEU A 128 -16.17 -4.56 1.46
C LEU A 128 -15.55 -5.19 2.72
N ILE A 129 -16.26 -5.18 3.84
CA ILE A 129 -15.85 -5.86 5.08
C ILE A 129 -15.68 -7.36 4.82
N ALA A 130 -16.61 -7.99 4.11
CA ALA A 130 -16.54 -9.41 3.78
C ALA A 130 -15.34 -9.72 2.87
N ASP A 131 -15.10 -8.91 1.85
CA ASP A 131 -13.99 -9.08 0.89
C ASP A 131 -12.63 -8.90 1.57
N LEU A 132 -12.46 -7.86 2.39
CA LEU A 132 -11.23 -7.63 3.16
C LEU A 132 -10.96 -8.79 4.15
N ARG A 133 -11.99 -9.27 4.84
CA ARG A 133 -11.89 -10.41 5.73
C ARG A 133 -11.46 -11.67 4.98
N ALA A 134 -12.07 -11.95 3.83
CA ALA A 134 -11.70 -13.07 2.98
C ALA A 134 -10.22 -12.99 2.53
N GLY A 135 -9.76 -11.81 2.15
CA GLY A 135 -8.35 -11.55 1.80
C GLY A 135 -7.39 -11.84 2.96
N HIS A 136 -7.73 -11.41 4.18
CA HIS A 136 -6.92 -11.71 5.37
C HIS A 136 -6.87 -13.22 5.66
N VAL A 137 -7.98 -13.94 5.52
CA VAL A 137 -8.03 -15.42 5.70
C VAL A 137 -7.17 -16.12 4.65
N ALA A 138 -7.26 -15.72 3.38
CA ALA A 138 -6.46 -16.30 2.31
C ALA A 138 -4.97 -16.09 2.59
N ALA A 139 -4.56 -14.86 2.88
CA ALA A 139 -3.17 -14.54 3.23
C ALA A 139 -2.66 -15.32 4.44
N ALA A 140 -3.46 -15.42 5.51
CA ALA A 140 -3.09 -16.17 6.71
C ALA A 140 -2.87 -17.67 6.42
N ARG A 141 -3.71 -18.27 5.58
CA ARG A 141 -3.54 -19.68 5.15
C ARG A 141 -2.29 -19.89 4.31
N ASP A 142 -2.00 -18.98 3.39
CA ASP A 142 -0.84 -19.09 2.50
C ASP A 142 0.48 -19.05 3.26
N THR A 143 0.55 -18.28 4.34
CA THR A 143 1.77 -18.19 5.18
C THR A 143 2.04 -19.45 6.00
N LYS A 144 1.03 -20.26 6.29
CA LYS A 144 1.08 -21.39 7.22
C LYS A 144 1.52 -21.01 8.65
N LEU A 145 1.53 -19.74 9.00
CA LEU A 145 1.82 -19.23 10.35
C LEU A 145 0.64 -19.44 11.30
N ILE A 146 -0.55 -19.62 10.74
CA ILE A 146 -1.79 -19.87 11.46
C ILE A 146 -2.41 -21.14 10.86
N ASP A 147 -2.91 -22.02 11.71
CA ASP A 147 -3.61 -23.20 11.22
C ASP A 147 -4.88 -22.83 10.46
N ALA A 148 -5.25 -23.64 9.47
CA ALA A 148 -6.35 -23.36 8.56
C ALA A 148 -7.71 -23.27 9.27
N ASP A 149 -7.90 -24.03 10.36
CA ASP A 149 -9.14 -24.02 11.13
C ASP A 149 -9.29 -22.71 11.91
N THR A 150 -8.20 -22.22 12.53
CA THR A 150 -8.18 -20.94 13.22
C THR A 150 -8.45 -19.79 12.25
N ALA A 151 -7.82 -19.79 11.06
CA ALA A 151 -8.08 -18.79 10.03
C ALA A 151 -9.55 -18.83 9.57
N THR A 152 -10.11 -20.03 9.40
CA THR A 152 -11.52 -20.21 9.00
C THR A 152 -12.48 -19.71 10.08
N LYS A 153 -12.23 -20.03 11.35
CA LYS A 153 -13.04 -19.56 12.49
C LYS A 153 -13.03 -18.04 12.58
N TRP A 154 -11.85 -17.44 12.42
CA TRP A 154 -11.76 -15.99 12.39
C TRP A 154 -12.54 -15.38 11.21
N GLY A 155 -12.44 -15.99 10.03
CA GLY A 155 -13.19 -15.59 8.84
C GLY A 155 -14.71 -15.73 8.96
N ALA A 156 -15.20 -16.57 9.86
CA ALA A 156 -16.63 -16.75 10.13
C ALA A 156 -17.18 -15.75 11.16
N LEU A 157 -16.31 -14.96 11.82
CA LEU A 157 -16.76 -13.98 12.80
C LEU A 157 -17.59 -12.90 12.14
N ASP A 158 -18.68 -12.54 12.79
CA ASP A 158 -19.49 -11.40 12.36
C ASP A 158 -18.73 -10.09 12.62
N ARG A 159 -18.59 -9.28 11.57
CA ARG A 159 -17.89 -7.98 11.60
C ARG A 159 -18.80 -6.91 11.06
N THR A 160 -19.03 -5.89 11.85
CA THR A 160 -19.92 -4.77 11.51
C THR A 160 -19.14 -3.51 11.16
N GLY A 161 -17.79 -3.56 11.23
CA GLY A 161 -16.96 -2.41 10.91
C GLY A 161 -15.48 -2.66 11.09
N GLY A 162 -14.71 -1.62 10.87
CA GLY A 162 -13.27 -1.63 11.04
C GLY A 162 -12.59 -0.37 10.56
N VAL A 163 -11.27 -0.35 10.67
CA VAL A 163 -10.42 0.70 10.12
C VAL A 163 -9.28 0.05 9.35
N ILE A 164 -9.11 0.44 8.09
CA ILE A 164 -7.93 0.09 7.29
C ILE A 164 -7.15 1.39 7.06
N GLY A 165 -5.94 1.44 7.60
CA GLY A 165 -5.11 2.64 7.56
C GLY A 165 -4.38 2.79 6.25
N HIS A 166 -4.37 4.01 5.74
CA HIS A 166 -3.58 4.42 4.59
C HIS A 166 -2.91 5.76 4.90
N THR A 167 -1.80 5.99 4.24
CA THR A 167 -1.11 7.29 4.24
C THR A 167 -1.03 7.78 2.80
N ASP A 168 -1.44 9.01 2.59
CA ASP A 168 -1.25 9.73 1.34
C ASP A 168 0.02 10.56 1.44
N THR A 169 0.82 10.59 0.38
CA THR A 169 2.09 11.32 0.35
C THR A 169 2.12 12.26 -0.84
N PHE A 170 2.39 13.54 -0.58
CA PHE A 170 2.63 14.57 -1.59
C PHE A 170 4.05 15.09 -1.46
N ALA A 171 4.80 15.12 -2.57
CA ALA A 171 6.17 15.59 -2.62
C ALA A 171 6.39 16.55 -3.78
N VAL A 172 7.07 17.67 -3.52
CA VAL A 172 7.40 18.68 -4.52
C VAL A 172 8.89 19.02 -4.46
N PRO A 173 9.53 19.39 -5.60
CA PRO A 173 10.91 19.83 -5.59
C PRO A 173 11.12 20.96 -4.58
N GLY A 174 12.13 20.85 -3.72
CA GLY A 174 12.62 21.97 -2.94
C GLY A 174 13.21 23.03 -3.85
N GLY A 175 13.07 24.29 -3.47
CA GLY A 175 13.56 25.44 -4.23
C GLY A 175 15.09 25.48 -4.33
#